data_db385d38e6f0d2e483d172d374a8e029
#
_entry.id   db385d38e6f0d2e483d172d374a8e029
#
_cell.length_a   1.000
_cell.length_b   1.000
_cell.length_c   1.000
_cell.angle_alpha   90.00
_cell.angle_beta   90.00
_cell.angle_gamma   90.00
#
_symmetry.space_group_name_H-M   'P 1'
#
loop_
_entity.id
_entity.type
_entity.pdbx_description
1 polymer ?
#
loop_
_entity_poly.entity_id
_entity_poly.type
_entity_poly.pdbx_seq_one_letter_code
_entity_poly.pdbx_strand_id
1 'polypeptide(L)'
;MTVAVNPTQTGEPVFYLADEHPHPEGYSTALGFWIYLMSDCLIFAMLFAAFGVLGANYAAGPAPKDLFDLNLVAVNTSMLLLSSITYGFAMLTMQQNKIAQTQMWLLITGLFGVAFISIELTEFAHMIHEGATPQRSAFLSAFFTLVGTHGLHVSCGLIWLVTLMVQVWRFGLIEANRRRLMCLSMFWHFLDVVWIGVFTFVYLLGVLR
;
A
#
# COMPACT_ATOMS: atom_id res chain seq x y z
N MET A 1 -45.96 21.25 10.15
CA MET A 1 -47.03 20.90 9.20
C MET A 1 -47.47 19.49 9.55
N THR A 2 -48.63 19.40 10.20
CA THR A 2 -49.26 18.13 10.61
C THR A 2 -49.95 17.54 9.40
N VAL A 3 -49.49 16.39 8.91
CA VAL A 3 -50.15 15.62 7.86
C VAL A 3 -51.27 14.83 8.51
N ALA A 4 -52.53 15.12 8.13
CA ALA A 4 -53.70 14.40 8.56
C ALA A 4 -53.68 12.98 7.96
N VAL A 5 -53.64 11.98 8.82
CA VAL A 5 -53.79 10.55 8.45
C VAL A 5 -55.27 10.25 8.23
N ASN A 6 -55.62 9.83 7.04
CA ASN A 6 -56.99 9.38 6.69
C ASN A 6 -57.19 7.93 7.16
N PRO A 7 -58.18 7.64 8.03
CA PRO A 7 -58.32 6.32 8.68
C PRO A 7 -59.22 5.34 7.95
N THR A 8 -59.15 5.23 6.64
CA THR A 8 -59.93 4.23 5.89
C THR A 8 -59.14 3.63 4.74
N GLN A 9 -58.18 2.76 5.06
CA GLN A 9 -57.76 1.70 4.15
C GLN A 9 -57.42 0.44 4.93
N THR A 10 -58.25 -0.54 4.64
CA THR A 10 -58.23 -1.94 5.01
C THR A 10 -56.86 -2.60 4.96
N GLY A 11 -56.37 -3.08 6.10
CA GLY A 11 -55.81 -4.42 6.35
C GLY A 11 -54.61 -4.93 5.57
N GLU A 12 -53.91 -4.12 4.77
CA GLU A 12 -52.62 -4.58 4.22
C GLU A 12 -51.48 -4.18 5.16
N PRO A 13 -50.51 -5.09 5.42
CA PRO A 13 -49.36 -4.75 6.22
C PRO A 13 -48.55 -3.67 5.49
N VAL A 14 -48.56 -2.44 6.02
CA VAL A 14 -47.68 -1.36 5.54
C VAL A 14 -46.27 -1.74 5.93
N PHE A 15 -45.51 -2.32 5.01
CA PHE A 15 -44.06 -2.39 5.13
C PHE A 15 -43.56 -0.96 5.08
N TYR A 16 -43.13 -0.45 6.22
CA TYR A 16 -42.28 0.75 6.27
C TYR A 16 -40.97 0.37 5.56
N LEU A 17 -40.85 0.69 4.28
CA LEU A 17 -39.54 0.80 3.66
C LEU A 17 -38.83 1.84 4.52
N ALA A 18 -37.83 1.40 5.29
CA ALA A 18 -36.92 2.33 5.95
C ALA A 18 -36.45 3.30 4.86
N ASP A 19 -36.66 4.60 5.09
CA ASP A 19 -36.15 5.61 4.19
C ASP A 19 -34.69 5.25 3.94
N GLU A 20 -34.37 4.83 2.72
CA GLU A 20 -32.99 4.65 2.30
C GLU A 20 -32.37 6.05 2.36
N HIS A 21 -31.79 6.36 3.51
CA HIS A 21 -30.89 7.51 3.57
C HIS A 21 -29.86 7.28 2.47
N PRO A 22 -29.77 8.14 1.46
CA PRO A 22 -28.82 7.96 0.39
C PRO A 22 -27.44 7.89 1.03
N HIS A 23 -26.90 6.68 1.12
CA HIS A 23 -25.53 6.49 1.59
C HIS A 23 -24.64 7.36 0.70
N PRO A 24 -23.79 8.22 1.27
CA PRO A 24 -22.93 9.10 0.47
C PRO A 24 -22.20 8.23 -0.55
N GLU A 25 -22.39 8.56 -1.83
CA GLU A 25 -21.78 7.84 -2.94
C GLU A 25 -20.26 7.77 -2.72
N GLY A 26 -19.73 6.58 -2.50
CA GLY A 26 -18.29 6.38 -2.22
C GLY A 26 -17.99 5.64 -0.93
N TYR A 27 -18.90 5.61 0.04
CA TYR A 27 -18.70 4.84 1.28
C TYR A 27 -18.57 3.34 1.00
N SER A 28 -19.40 2.80 0.13
CA SER A 28 -19.35 1.39 -0.29
C SER A 28 -18.05 1.05 -1.04
N THR A 29 -17.53 1.97 -1.85
CA THR A 29 -16.25 1.78 -2.57
C THR A 29 -15.08 1.75 -1.61
N ALA A 30 -15.02 2.68 -0.65
CA ALA A 30 -13.97 2.73 0.35
C ALA A 30 -13.98 1.50 1.26
N LEU A 31 -15.17 1.05 1.70
CA LEU A 31 -15.35 -0.15 2.49
C LEU A 31 -14.92 -1.41 1.72
N GLY A 32 -15.35 -1.56 0.46
CA GLY A 32 -14.96 -2.68 -0.37
C GLY A 32 -13.44 -2.74 -0.59
N PHE A 33 -12.81 -1.59 -0.80
CA PHE A 33 -11.36 -1.51 -0.94
C PHE A 33 -10.63 -1.80 0.39
N TRP A 34 -11.19 -1.37 1.52
CA TRP A 34 -10.68 -1.75 2.84
C TRP A 34 -10.69 -3.26 3.07
N ILE A 35 -11.77 -3.95 2.70
CA ILE A 35 -11.85 -5.42 2.80
C ILE A 35 -10.77 -6.08 1.92
N TYR A 36 -10.52 -5.55 0.71
CA TYR A 36 -9.43 -6.00 -0.15
C TYR A 36 -8.07 -5.85 0.55
N LEU A 37 -7.77 -4.70 1.16
CA LEU A 37 -6.53 -4.49 1.90
C LEU A 37 -6.37 -5.45 3.10
N MET A 38 -7.49 -5.83 3.76
CA MET A 38 -7.44 -6.84 4.82
C MET A 38 -7.04 -8.21 4.28
N SER A 39 -7.44 -8.59 3.06
CA SER A 39 -6.99 -9.83 2.43
C SER A 39 -5.49 -9.79 2.10
N ASP A 40 -4.97 -8.67 1.61
CA ASP A 40 -3.53 -8.48 1.40
C ASP A 40 -2.75 -8.53 2.72
N CYS A 41 -3.31 -7.98 3.79
CA CYS A 41 -2.73 -8.08 5.13
C CYS A 41 -2.51 -9.55 5.57
N LEU A 42 -3.47 -10.44 5.27
CA LEU A 42 -3.33 -11.88 5.54
C LEU A 42 -2.19 -12.51 4.73
N ILE A 43 -2.03 -12.12 3.46
CA ILE A 43 -0.92 -12.61 2.62
C ILE A 43 0.42 -12.21 3.27
N PHE A 44 0.60 -10.95 3.62
CA PHE A 44 1.83 -10.50 4.27
C PHE A 44 2.03 -11.13 5.64
N ALA A 45 0.99 -11.32 6.44
CA ALA A 45 1.07 -12.01 7.73
C ALA A 45 1.60 -13.44 7.58
N MET A 46 1.13 -14.18 6.55
CA MET A 46 1.65 -15.52 6.24
C MET A 46 3.12 -15.48 5.79
N LEU A 47 3.52 -14.49 5.00
CA LEU A 47 4.91 -14.35 4.57
C LEU A 47 5.83 -13.99 5.75
N PHE A 48 5.40 -13.13 6.68
CA PHE A 48 6.13 -12.85 7.91
C PHE A 48 6.24 -14.09 8.81
N ALA A 49 5.17 -14.87 8.94
CA ALA A 49 5.18 -16.11 9.71
C ALA A 49 6.16 -17.13 9.08
N ALA A 50 6.14 -17.30 7.75
CA ALA A 50 7.08 -18.14 7.05
C ALA A 50 8.52 -17.67 7.25
N PHE A 51 8.78 -16.36 7.16
CA PHE A 51 10.09 -15.78 7.44
C PHE A 51 10.51 -16.02 8.91
N GLY A 52 9.59 -15.90 9.86
CA GLY A 52 9.86 -16.16 11.29
C GLY A 52 10.33 -17.57 11.57
N VAL A 53 9.80 -18.58 10.84
CA VAL A 53 10.18 -20.00 10.96
C VAL A 53 11.47 -20.31 10.21
N LEU A 54 11.62 -19.79 8.99
CA LEU A 54 12.71 -20.12 8.08
C LEU A 54 13.94 -19.22 8.23
N GLY A 55 13.77 -18.04 8.83
CA GLY A 55 14.77 -16.98 8.90
C GLY A 55 16.05 -17.31 9.67
N ALA A 56 16.08 -18.42 10.45
CA ALA A 56 17.26 -18.90 11.15
C ALA A 56 18.03 -20.00 10.38
N ASN A 57 17.52 -20.45 9.22
CA ASN A 57 18.07 -21.58 8.47
C ASN A 57 18.99 -21.10 7.33
N TYR A 58 20.26 -20.83 7.63
CA TYR A 58 21.23 -20.27 6.67
C TYR A 58 21.90 -21.31 5.77
N ALA A 59 21.83 -22.62 6.11
CA ALA A 59 22.43 -23.73 5.34
C ALA A 59 23.89 -23.47 4.89
N ALA A 60 24.75 -22.97 5.79
CA ALA A 60 26.10 -22.51 5.53
C ALA A 60 26.21 -21.35 4.48
N GLY A 61 25.09 -20.66 4.23
CA GLY A 61 25.06 -19.44 3.42
C GLY A 61 25.45 -18.18 4.23
N PRO A 62 25.53 -17.03 3.57
CA PRO A 62 25.87 -15.77 4.24
C PRO A 62 24.81 -15.41 5.27
N ALA A 63 25.26 -14.85 6.41
CA ALA A 63 24.41 -14.38 7.48
C ALA A 63 23.87 -12.97 7.16
N PRO A 64 22.75 -12.53 7.77
CA PRO A 64 22.18 -11.20 7.57
C PRO A 64 23.20 -10.05 7.82
N LYS A 65 24.12 -10.24 8.77
CA LYS A 65 25.17 -9.25 9.10
C LYS A 65 26.15 -9.00 7.95
N ASP A 66 26.36 -10.00 7.12
CA ASP A 66 27.31 -9.94 5.99
C ASP A 66 26.65 -9.43 4.71
N LEU A 67 25.30 -9.52 4.64
CA LEU A 67 24.50 -9.21 3.48
C LEU A 67 23.90 -7.79 3.49
N PHE A 68 23.51 -7.29 4.66
CA PHE A 68 22.70 -6.07 4.77
C PHE A 68 23.51 -4.85 5.20
N ASP A 69 23.52 -3.82 4.35
CA ASP A 69 23.98 -2.48 4.74
C ASP A 69 22.81 -1.70 5.35
N LEU A 70 22.78 -1.62 6.69
CA LEU A 70 21.72 -0.90 7.43
C LEU A 70 21.61 0.57 7.03
N ASN A 71 22.70 1.23 6.59
CA ASN A 71 22.65 2.61 6.15
C ASN A 71 21.86 2.73 4.85
N LEU A 72 22.09 1.82 3.89
CA LEU A 72 21.36 1.77 2.63
C LEU A 72 19.89 1.52 2.85
N VAL A 73 19.54 0.54 3.71
CA VAL A 73 18.15 0.20 4.03
C VAL A 73 17.47 1.35 4.78
N ALA A 74 18.16 2.08 5.66
CA ALA A 74 17.63 3.26 6.33
C ALA A 74 17.33 4.41 5.33
N VAL A 75 18.21 4.62 4.35
CA VAL A 75 17.96 5.59 3.26
C VAL A 75 16.74 5.15 2.45
N ASN A 76 16.66 3.87 2.06
CA ASN A 76 15.54 3.31 1.31
C ASN A 76 14.21 3.48 2.07
N THR A 77 14.20 3.17 3.36
CA THR A 77 13.05 3.41 4.25
C THR A 77 12.68 4.90 4.31
N SER A 78 13.65 5.79 4.40
CA SER A 78 13.41 7.25 4.43
C SER A 78 12.75 7.73 3.14
N MET A 79 13.16 7.20 1.97
CA MET A 79 12.53 7.53 0.68
C MET A 79 11.05 7.12 0.64
N LEU A 80 10.72 5.93 1.17
CA LEU A 80 9.34 5.47 1.21
C LEU A 80 8.49 6.31 2.16
N LEU A 81 9.00 6.63 3.37
CA LEU A 81 8.29 7.50 4.33
C LEU A 81 8.07 8.92 3.79
N LEU A 82 9.06 9.49 3.08
CA LEU A 82 8.91 10.78 2.42
C LEU A 82 7.85 10.72 1.31
N SER A 83 7.78 9.62 0.56
CA SER A 83 6.73 9.42 -0.44
C SER A 83 5.33 9.42 0.19
N SER A 84 5.19 8.83 1.37
CA SER A 84 3.94 8.79 2.13
C SER A 84 3.50 10.19 2.58
N ILE A 85 4.43 10.98 3.11
CA ILE A 85 4.17 12.38 3.51
C ILE A 85 3.73 13.22 2.30
N THR A 86 4.43 13.09 1.18
CA THR A 86 4.11 13.83 -0.05
C THR A 86 2.76 13.41 -0.64
N TYR A 87 2.38 12.12 -0.50
CA TYR A 87 1.05 11.66 -0.86
C TYR A 87 -0.03 12.32 0.03
N GLY A 88 0.24 12.45 1.34
CA GLY A 88 -0.64 13.18 2.27
C GLY A 88 -0.89 14.62 1.82
N PHE A 89 0.17 15.34 1.38
CA PHE A 89 0.01 16.69 0.81
C PHE A 89 -0.78 16.69 -0.50
N ALA A 90 -0.65 15.68 -1.34
CA ALA A 90 -1.46 15.53 -2.54
C ALA A 90 -2.96 15.41 -2.18
N MET A 91 -3.30 14.66 -1.13
CA MET A 91 -4.68 14.52 -0.66
C MET A 91 -5.24 15.84 -0.10
N LEU A 92 -4.45 16.61 0.65
CA LEU A 92 -4.85 17.93 1.14
C LEU A 92 -5.13 18.93 0.00
N THR A 93 -4.25 18.97 -1.01
CA THR A 93 -4.44 19.85 -2.17
C THR A 93 -5.60 19.41 -3.07
N MET A 94 -5.87 18.10 -3.14
CA MET A 94 -7.05 17.55 -3.81
C MET A 94 -8.35 18.04 -3.17
N GLN A 95 -8.43 18.07 -1.81
CA GLN A 95 -9.60 18.60 -1.09
C GLN A 95 -9.83 20.09 -1.37
N GLN A 96 -8.75 20.85 -1.62
CA GLN A 96 -8.81 22.26 -2.01
C GLN A 96 -9.11 22.50 -3.49
N ASN A 97 -9.36 21.45 -4.28
CA ASN A 97 -9.57 21.51 -5.74
C ASN A 97 -8.41 22.12 -6.55
N LYS A 98 -7.18 22.05 -6.05
CA LYS A 98 -5.98 22.59 -6.72
C LYS A 98 -5.31 21.54 -7.60
N ILE A 99 -5.80 21.35 -8.83
CA ILE A 99 -5.34 20.29 -9.74
C ILE A 99 -3.82 20.31 -9.94
N ALA A 100 -3.23 21.47 -10.24
CA ALA A 100 -1.79 21.58 -10.52
C ALA A 100 -0.93 21.19 -9.31
N GLN A 101 -1.31 21.61 -8.09
CA GLN A 101 -0.59 21.26 -6.89
C GLN A 101 -0.74 19.78 -6.54
N THR A 102 -1.93 19.22 -6.72
CA THR A 102 -2.18 17.78 -6.54
C THR A 102 -1.30 16.95 -7.48
N GLN A 103 -1.22 17.32 -8.77
CA GLN A 103 -0.36 16.68 -9.74
C GLN A 103 1.12 16.77 -9.37
N MET A 104 1.58 17.93 -8.93
CA MET A 104 2.96 18.13 -8.49
C MET A 104 3.31 17.21 -7.32
N TRP A 105 2.46 17.13 -6.29
CA TRP A 105 2.71 16.27 -5.14
C TRP A 105 2.66 14.78 -5.50
N LEU A 106 1.73 14.36 -6.38
CA LEU A 106 1.70 12.98 -6.88
C LEU A 106 2.96 12.62 -7.68
N LEU A 107 3.48 13.57 -8.48
CA LEU A 107 4.74 13.37 -9.20
C LEU A 107 5.91 13.16 -8.24
N ILE A 108 6.03 14.00 -7.20
CA ILE A 108 7.09 13.87 -6.18
C ILE A 108 6.97 12.52 -5.47
N THR A 109 5.76 12.11 -5.09
CA THR A 109 5.50 10.79 -4.50
C THR A 109 5.97 9.66 -5.41
N GLY A 110 5.62 9.75 -6.70
CA GLY A 110 6.04 8.76 -7.70
C GLY A 110 7.56 8.70 -7.86
N LEU A 111 8.26 9.84 -7.85
CA LEU A 111 9.72 9.88 -7.92
C LEU A 111 10.38 9.19 -6.72
N PHE A 112 9.89 9.42 -5.50
CA PHE A 112 10.39 8.71 -4.32
C PHE A 112 10.08 7.21 -4.38
N GLY A 113 8.90 6.81 -4.87
CA GLY A 113 8.56 5.41 -5.07
C GLY A 113 9.43 4.71 -6.11
N VAL A 114 9.75 5.39 -7.22
CA VAL A 114 10.69 4.87 -8.24
C VAL A 114 12.11 4.76 -7.67
N ALA A 115 12.57 5.75 -6.89
CA ALA A 115 13.87 5.71 -6.23
C ALA A 115 13.96 4.51 -5.28
N PHE A 116 12.92 4.28 -4.47
CA PHE A 116 12.81 3.13 -3.58
C PHE A 116 12.97 1.80 -4.36
N ILE A 117 12.15 1.58 -5.40
CA ILE A 117 12.23 0.34 -6.20
C ILE A 117 13.58 0.20 -6.90
N SER A 118 14.18 1.29 -7.37
CA SER A 118 15.51 1.25 -8.01
C SER A 118 16.59 0.79 -7.04
N ILE A 119 16.60 1.29 -5.81
CA ILE A 119 17.54 0.87 -4.77
C ILE A 119 17.32 -0.60 -4.43
N GLU A 120 16.07 -1.03 -4.24
CA GLU A 120 15.70 -2.41 -3.92
C GLU A 120 16.15 -3.40 -5.01
N LEU A 121 15.93 -3.07 -6.28
CA LEU A 121 16.37 -3.90 -7.41
C LEU A 121 17.90 -3.96 -7.52
N THR A 122 18.61 -2.88 -7.23
CA THR A 122 20.10 -2.90 -7.23
C THR A 122 20.64 -3.75 -6.08
N GLU A 123 19.99 -3.71 -4.91
CA GLU A 123 20.36 -4.56 -3.77
C GLU A 123 20.11 -6.04 -4.10
N PHE A 124 18.97 -6.38 -4.69
CA PHE A 124 18.70 -7.75 -5.15
C PHE A 124 19.71 -8.23 -6.20
N ALA A 125 20.03 -7.39 -7.18
CA ALA A 125 21.02 -7.72 -8.20
C ALA A 125 22.41 -7.96 -7.60
N HIS A 126 22.81 -7.15 -6.63
CA HIS A 126 24.08 -7.29 -5.91
C HIS A 126 24.13 -8.61 -5.13
N MET A 127 23.08 -8.94 -4.34
CA MET A 127 22.99 -10.21 -3.61
C MET A 127 23.07 -11.42 -4.54
N ILE A 128 22.36 -11.40 -5.67
CA ILE A 128 22.40 -12.49 -6.67
C ILE A 128 23.82 -12.62 -7.25
N HIS A 129 24.51 -11.52 -7.50
CA HIS A 129 25.87 -11.52 -8.05
C HIS A 129 26.90 -12.09 -7.06
N GLU A 130 26.69 -11.90 -5.76
CA GLU A 130 27.49 -12.51 -4.69
C GLU A 130 27.14 -13.99 -4.44
N GLY A 131 26.21 -14.56 -5.20
CA GLY A 131 25.76 -15.92 -5.08
C GLY A 131 24.77 -16.19 -3.95
N ALA A 132 24.21 -15.13 -3.34
CA ALA A 132 23.12 -15.21 -2.39
C ALA A 132 21.78 -15.35 -3.14
N THR A 133 21.56 -16.49 -3.81
CA THR A 133 20.35 -16.78 -4.57
C THR A 133 19.25 -17.37 -3.69
N PRO A 134 17.96 -17.22 -4.07
CA PRO A 134 16.84 -17.78 -3.30
C PRO A 134 16.93 -19.29 -3.08
N GLN A 135 17.57 -20.05 -3.99
CA GLN A 135 17.71 -21.51 -3.90
C GLN A 135 18.78 -21.95 -2.90
N ARG A 136 19.66 -21.06 -2.45
CA ARG A 136 20.82 -21.42 -1.63
C ARG A 136 20.45 -21.74 -0.17
N SER A 137 19.46 -21.04 0.39
CA SER A 137 19.03 -21.26 1.78
C SER A 137 17.55 -20.93 1.97
N ALA A 138 16.94 -21.54 2.99
CA ALA A 138 15.54 -21.25 3.35
C ALA A 138 15.34 -19.79 3.82
N PHE A 139 16.35 -19.21 4.49
CA PHE A 139 16.38 -17.80 4.84
C PHE A 139 16.28 -16.92 3.58
N LEU A 140 17.14 -17.15 2.58
CA LEU A 140 17.12 -16.36 1.34
C LEU A 140 15.82 -16.53 0.58
N SER A 141 15.28 -17.76 0.47
CA SER A 141 13.97 -18.00 -0.14
C SER A 141 12.87 -17.17 0.52
N ALA A 142 12.78 -17.19 1.86
CA ALA A 142 11.77 -16.46 2.60
C ALA A 142 11.97 -14.93 2.48
N PHE A 143 13.23 -14.47 2.51
CA PHE A 143 13.60 -13.06 2.32
C PHE A 143 13.17 -12.55 0.94
N PHE A 144 13.64 -13.19 -0.14
CA PHE A 144 13.32 -12.77 -1.50
C PHE A 144 11.81 -12.83 -1.78
N THR A 145 11.09 -13.80 -1.19
CA THR A 145 9.65 -13.91 -1.36
C THR A 145 8.93 -12.76 -0.65
N LEU A 146 9.27 -12.46 0.61
CA LEU A 146 8.62 -11.42 1.39
C LEU A 146 8.90 -10.02 0.79
N VAL A 147 10.17 -9.69 0.61
CA VAL A 147 10.60 -8.37 0.10
C VAL A 147 10.21 -8.20 -1.37
N GLY A 148 10.36 -9.25 -2.19
CA GLY A 148 9.96 -9.24 -3.60
C GLY A 148 8.45 -9.08 -3.79
N THR A 149 7.62 -9.72 -2.94
CA THR A 149 6.16 -9.52 -2.96
C THR A 149 5.82 -8.07 -2.61
N HIS A 150 6.48 -7.49 -1.60
CA HIS A 150 6.30 -6.08 -1.27
C HIS A 150 6.69 -5.17 -2.45
N GLY A 151 7.86 -5.37 -3.04
CA GLY A 151 8.32 -4.61 -4.21
C GLY A 151 7.38 -4.73 -5.42
N LEU A 152 6.78 -5.91 -5.65
CA LEU A 152 5.76 -6.11 -6.67
C LEU A 152 4.52 -5.24 -6.41
N HIS A 153 4.04 -5.19 -5.16
CA HIS A 153 2.90 -4.36 -4.77
C HIS A 153 3.20 -2.86 -4.96
N VAL A 154 4.39 -2.40 -4.56
CA VAL A 154 4.83 -1.00 -4.79
C VAL A 154 4.87 -0.70 -6.29
N SER A 155 5.38 -1.60 -7.11
CA SER A 155 5.43 -1.45 -8.58
C SER A 155 4.03 -1.34 -9.19
N CYS A 156 3.07 -2.17 -8.76
CA CYS A 156 1.67 -2.08 -9.15
C CYS A 156 1.05 -0.73 -8.71
N GLY A 157 1.36 -0.30 -7.49
CA GLY A 157 0.95 1.02 -6.96
C GLY A 157 1.48 2.17 -7.80
N LEU A 158 2.73 2.12 -8.25
CA LEU A 158 3.33 3.13 -9.14
C LEU A 158 2.62 3.18 -10.50
N ILE A 159 2.33 2.04 -11.11
CA ILE A 159 1.58 1.98 -12.37
C ILE A 159 0.19 2.59 -12.19
N TRP A 160 -0.48 2.27 -11.09
CA TRP A 160 -1.78 2.85 -10.77
C TRP A 160 -1.69 4.36 -10.54
N LEU A 161 -0.68 4.84 -9.81
CA LEU A 161 -0.43 6.26 -9.59
C LEU A 161 -0.25 7.03 -10.91
N VAL A 162 0.58 6.52 -11.82
CA VAL A 162 0.79 7.12 -13.16
C VAL A 162 -0.52 7.15 -13.94
N THR A 163 -1.29 6.06 -13.91
CA THR A 163 -2.60 5.99 -14.59
C THR A 163 -3.56 7.06 -14.06
N LEU A 164 -3.61 7.25 -12.73
CA LEU A 164 -4.45 8.27 -12.10
C LEU A 164 -3.96 9.69 -12.40
N MET A 165 -2.66 9.92 -12.43
CA MET A 165 -2.10 11.21 -12.85
C MET A 165 -2.55 11.60 -14.26
N VAL A 166 -2.50 10.65 -15.21
CA VAL A 166 -2.99 10.87 -16.58
C VAL A 166 -4.52 11.12 -16.60
N GLN A 167 -5.30 10.41 -15.78
CA GLN A 167 -6.74 10.62 -15.68
C GLN A 167 -7.08 11.99 -15.08
N VAL A 168 -6.39 12.40 -14.03
CA VAL A 168 -6.58 13.73 -13.41
C VAL A 168 -6.15 14.83 -14.38
N TRP A 169 -5.09 14.61 -15.16
CA TRP A 169 -4.66 15.58 -16.16
C TRP A 169 -5.71 15.77 -17.29
N ARG A 170 -6.34 14.68 -17.74
CA ARG A 170 -7.32 14.72 -18.84
C ARG A 170 -8.72 15.16 -18.41
N PHE A 171 -9.18 14.68 -17.25
CA PHE A 171 -10.57 14.80 -16.81
C PHE A 171 -10.74 15.70 -15.56
N GLY A 172 -9.63 16.14 -14.95
CA GLY A 172 -9.66 16.91 -13.73
C GLY A 172 -10.01 16.09 -12.48
N LEU A 173 -10.28 16.80 -11.39
CA LEU A 173 -10.65 16.21 -10.08
C LEU A 173 -12.17 15.93 -9.99
N ILE A 174 -12.70 15.14 -10.92
CA ILE A 174 -14.08 14.63 -10.83
C ILE A 174 -14.22 13.67 -9.64
N GLU A 175 -15.46 13.48 -9.17
CA GLU A 175 -15.78 12.62 -8.01
C GLU A 175 -15.17 11.20 -8.12
N ALA A 176 -15.25 10.61 -9.32
CA ALA A 176 -14.68 9.29 -9.59
C ALA A 176 -13.14 9.27 -9.41
N ASN A 177 -12.42 10.30 -9.86
CA ASN A 177 -10.98 10.40 -9.72
C ASN A 177 -10.56 10.63 -8.27
N ARG A 178 -11.33 11.42 -7.51
CA ARG A 178 -11.10 11.62 -6.07
C ARG A 178 -11.23 10.30 -5.29
N ARG A 179 -12.28 9.53 -5.56
CA ARG A 179 -12.47 8.20 -4.94
C ARG A 179 -11.30 7.25 -5.24
N ARG A 180 -10.84 7.21 -6.49
CA ARG A 180 -9.69 6.40 -6.90
C ARG A 180 -8.39 6.84 -6.21
N LEU A 181 -8.13 8.15 -6.12
CA LEU A 181 -6.98 8.69 -5.39
C LEU A 181 -7.05 8.35 -3.90
N MET A 182 -8.24 8.37 -3.30
CA MET A 182 -8.43 7.96 -1.90
C MET A 182 -8.12 6.46 -1.72
N CYS A 183 -8.58 5.59 -2.61
CA CYS A 183 -8.26 4.15 -2.57
C CYS A 183 -6.75 3.93 -2.73
N LEU A 184 -6.10 4.61 -3.69
CA LEU A 184 -4.64 4.52 -3.85
C LEU A 184 -3.90 5.05 -2.62
N SER A 185 -4.40 6.10 -1.94
CA SER A 185 -3.82 6.59 -0.69
C SER A 185 -3.83 5.51 0.40
N MET A 186 -4.98 4.82 0.59
CA MET A 186 -5.08 3.72 1.54
C MET A 186 -4.11 2.59 1.22
N PHE A 187 -3.99 2.23 -0.07
CA PHE A 187 -3.06 1.21 -0.53
C PHE A 187 -1.59 1.61 -0.27
N TRP A 188 -1.22 2.86 -0.57
CA TRP A 188 0.14 3.37 -0.39
C TRP A 188 0.56 3.34 1.08
N HIS A 189 -0.27 3.87 1.97
CA HIS A 189 0.01 3.85 3.42
C HIS A 189 0.02 2.44 4.01
N PHE A 190 -0.82 1.53 3.48
CA PHE A 190 -0.77 0.12 3.86
C PHE A 190 0.60 -0.50 3.53
N LEU A 191 1.14 -0.23 2.34
CA LEU A 191 2.47 -0.71 1.95
C LEU A 191 3.58 -0.15 2.84
N ASP A 192 3.48 1.11 3.26
CA ASP A 192 4.44 1.70 4.21
C ASP A 192 4.45 0.94 5.55
N VAL A 193 3.27 0.60 6.07
CA VAL A 193 3.16 -0.18 7.32
C VAL A 193 3.79 -1.57 7.16
N VAL A 194 3.54 -2.24 6.04
CA VAL A 194 4.18 -3.53 5.71
C VAL A 194 5.70 -3.37 5.65
N TRP A 195 6.21 -2.29 5.01
CA TRP A 195 7.64 -2.03 4.91
C TRP A 195 8.30 -1.80 6.27
N ILE A 196 7.66 -1.05 7.18
CA ILE A 196 8.15 -0.90 8.55
C ILE A 196 8.28 -2.26 9.24
N GLY A 197 7.33 -3.17 9.00
CA GLY A 197 7.42 -4.55 9.45
C GLY A 197 8.63 -5.28 8.85
N VAL A 198 8.84 -5.19 7.53
CA VAL A 198 10.00 -5.78 6.83
C VAL A 198 11.30 -5.21 7.39
N PHE A 199 11.43 -3.88 7.48
CA PHE A 199 12.60 -3.23 8.05
C PHE A 199 12.92 -3.74 9.46
N THR A 200 11.92 -3.83 10.32
CA THR A 200 12.10 -4.22 11.73
C THR A 200 12.43 -5.71 11.87
N PHE A 201 11.63 -6.58 11.26
CA PHE A 201 11.74 -8.04 11.49
C PHE A 201 12.83 -8.70 10.64
N VAL A 202 13.07 -8.18 9.44
CA VAL A 202 14.02 -8.80 8.50
C VAL A 202 15.41 -8.18 8.65
N TYR A 203 15.49 -6.87 8.49
CA TYR A 203 16.78 -6.17 8.51
C TYR A 203 17.29 -5.92 9.93
N LEU A 204 16.53 -5.21 10.76
CA LEU A 204 17.02 -4.79 12.07
C LEU A 204 17.23 -5.99 13.02
N LEU A 205 16.25 -6.86 13.19
CA LEU A 205 16.39 -8.05 14.03
C LEU A 205 17.34 -9.09 13.41
N GLY A 206 17.44 -9.17 12.07
CA GLY A 206 18.38 -10.04 11.39
C GLY A 206 19.85 -9.68 11.67
N VAL A 207 20.18 -8.39 11.71
CA VAL A 207 21.54 -7.91 12.00
C VAL A 207 21.87 -7.92 13.50
N LEU A 208 20.88 -7.76 14.38
CA LEU A 208 21.11 -7.77 15.84
C LEU A 208 21.27 -9.16 16.45
N ARG A 209 20.85 -10.21 15.75
CA ARG A 209 21.03 -11.62 16.15
C ARG A 209 22.35 -12.17 15.63
#